data_97ea32e4d114b80424d94289f7c6d7d9
#
_entry.id   97ea32e4d114b80424d94289f7c6d7d9
#
_cell.length_a   1.000
_cell.length_b   1.000
_cell.length_c   1.000
_cell.angle_alpha   90.00
_cell.angle_beta   90.00
_cell.angle_gamma   90.00
#
_symmetry.space_group_name_H-M   'P 1'
#
loop_
_entity.id
_entity.type
_entity.pdbx_description
1 polymer ?
#
loop_
_entity_poly.entity_id
_entity_poly.type
_entity_poly.pdbx_seq_one_letter_code
_entity_poly.pdbx_strand_id
1 'polypeptide(L)'
;MTLSTSYEGSHLDSFHLELLLRPEVRIQRHSIPAFIPLEQLSRRFLATDLRRFLALLSQHLEGYSGRRFQADQLQERFSDWIQGAPQRNSLCNLLKFSYSPSRNSRTFPLRARLLYRDPLRSLPTEVTVSCSREWALRIGKFGKDVEGLERVRGRERGQGRGLEKREWLRELGRGWKSGNG
;
A
#
# COMPACT_ATOMS: atom_id res chain seq x y z
N MET A 1 -15.41 20.90 -9.86
CA MET A 1 -13.94 20.84 -9.82
C MET A 1 -13.46 19.41 -9.97
N THR A 2 -12.21 19.20 -10.36
CA THR A 2 -11.59 17.88 -10.49
C THR A 2 -10.41 17.80 -9.53
N LEU A 3 -10.32 16.69 -8.79
CA LEU A 3 -9.21 16.35 -7.92
C LEU A 3 -8.40 15.25 -8.62
N SER A 4 -7.19 15.55 -9.02
CA SER A 4 -6.30 14.60 -9.69
C SER A 4 -5.30 14.04 -8.68
N THR A 5 -5.05 12.74 -8.78
CA THR A 5 -4.04 12.06 -7.95
C THR A 5 -2.85 11.67 -8.79
N SER A 6 -1.67 11.69 -8.19
CA SER A 6 -0.43 11.29 -8.84
C SER A 6 0.43 10.47 -7.89
N TYR A 7 1.28 9.65 -8.48
CA TYR A 7 2.25 8.87 -7.73
C TYR A 7 3.53 8.69 -8.56
N GLU A 8 4.69 9.05 -7.98
CA GLU A 8 5.98 9.04 -8.67
C GLU A 8 5.98 9.80 -10.01
N GLY A 9 5.29 10.93 -10.06
CA GLY A 9 5.20 11.74 -11.27
C GLY A 9 4.20 11.24 -12.32
N SER A 10 3.58 10.08 -12.11
CA SER A 10 2.55 9.54 -12.99
C SER A 10 1.16 9.93 -12.50
N HIS A 11 0.32 10.46 -13.40
CA HIS A 11 -1.09 10.69 -13.13
C HIS A 11 -1.79 9.34 -12.94
N LEU A 12 -2.60 9.21 -11.88
CA LEU A 12 -3.31 7.96 -11.57
C LEU A 12 -4.81 8.06 -11.85
N ASP A 13 -5.49 8.94 -11.11
CA ASP A 13 -6.94 9.06 -11.13
C ASP A 13 -7.38 10.51 -11.12
N SER A 14 -8.61 10.73 -11.62
CA SER A 14 -9.31 12.00 -11.52
C SER A 14 -10.68 11.78 -10.89
N PHE A 15 -10.96 12.52 -9.83
CA PHE A 15 -12.21 12.46 -9.10
C PHE A 15 -12.97 13.78 -9.27
N HIS A 16 -14.25 13.68 -9.55
CA HIS A 16 -15.10 14.87 -9.70
C HIS A 16 -15.78 15.22 -8.38
N LEU A 17 -15.83 16.51 -8.08
CA LEU A 17 -16.54 17.06 -6.95
C LEU A 17 -17.26 18.33 -7.39
N GLU A 18 -18.56 18.37 -7.28
CA GLU A 18 -19.41 19.50 -7.59
C GLU A 18 -19.92 20.12 -6.29
N LEU A 19 -19.57 21.39 -6.07
CA LEU A 19 -19.96 22.15 -4.91
C LEU A 19 -20.94 23.25 -5.32
N LEU A 20 -22.05 23.34 -4.62
CA LEU A 20 -22.92 24.50 -4.65
C LEU A 20 -22.42 25.49 -3.59
N LEU A 21 -22.16 26.75 -3.99
CA LEU A 21 -21.57 27.74 -3.10
C LEU A 21 -22.59 28.69 -2.46
N ARG A 22 -23.82 28.73 -2.97
CA ARG A 22 -24.89 29.62 -2.49
C ARG A 22 -26.21 28.88 -2.45
N PRO A 23 -27.10 29.12 -1.50
CA PRO A 23 -26.94 30.04 -0.34
C PRO A 23 -25.93 29.51 0.70
N GLU A 24 -25.69 28.20 0.75
CA GLU A 24 -24.74 27.54 1.63
C GLU A 24 -23.85 26.59 0.82
N VAL A 25 -22.61 26.40 1.29
CA VAL A 25 -21.67 25.46 0.65
C VAL A 25 -22.12 24.04 0.92
N ARG A 26 -22.45 23.29 -0.15
CA ARG A 26 -22.84 21.89 -0.08
C ARG A 26 -22.33 21.08 -1.26
N ILE A 27 -22.13 19.79 -1.05
CA ILE A 27 -21.77 18.85 -2.11
C ILE A 27 -23.04 18.51 -2.90
N GLN A 28 -22.99 18.70 -4.22
CA GLN A 28 -24.10 18.39 -5.12
C GLN A 28 -23.93 17.03 -5.76
N ARG A 29 -22.75 16.77 -6.35
CA ARG A 29 -22.40 15.51 -6.99
C ARG A 29 -20.92 15.18 -6.77
N HIS A 30 -20.57 13.92 -6.76
CA HIS A 30 -19.17 13.50 -6.70
C HIS A 30 -18.96 12.08 -7.26
N SER A 31 -17.72 11.78 -7.66
CA SER A 31 -17.25 10.43 -8.00
C SER A 31 -16.31 9.86 -6.93
N ILE A 32 -16.30 10.44 -5.73
CA ILE A 32 -15.45 10.01 -4.62
C ILE A 32 -15.90 8.62 -4.15
N PRO A 33 -14.98 7.64 -4.00
CA PRO A 33 -15.32 6.31 -3.49
C PRO A 33 -15.97 6.35 -2.12
N ALA A 34 -16.98 5.50 -1.88
CA ALA A 34 -17.78 5.51 -0.66
C ALA A 34 -17.00 5.23 0.64
N PHE A 35 -15.83 4.59 0.55
CA PHE A 35 -14.97 4.33 1.70
C PHE A 35 -14.07 5.52 2.09
N ILE A 36 -13.99 6.56 1.28
CA ILE A 36 -13.37 7.83 1.65
C ILE A 36 -14.34 8.60 2.57
N PRO A 37 -13.90 9.13 3.71
CA PRO A 37 -14.79 9.71 4.73
C PRO A 37 -15.29 11.12 4.34
N LEU A 38 -15.83 11.24 3.12
CA LEU A 38 -16.28 12.52 2.54
C LEU A 38 -17.28 13.24 3.42
N GLU A 39 -18.26 12.49 3.95
CA GLU A 39 -19.32 13.05 4.78
C GLU A 39 -18.81 13.59 6.13
N GLN A 40 -17.86 12.88 6.75
CA GLN A 40 -17.25 13.33 7.99
C GLN A 40 -16.41 14.61 7.78
N LEU A 41 -15.63 14.63 6.68
CA LEU A 41 -14.84 15.82 6.30
C LEU A 41 -15.75 17.00 5.97
N SER A 42 -16.84 16.75 5.23
CA SER A 42 -17.82 17.77 4.86
C SER A 42 -18.46 18.41 6.09
N ARG A 43 -19.01 17.61 7.00
CA ARG A 43 -19.63 18.10 8.24
C ARG A 43 -18.67 18.95 9.08
N ARG A 44 -17.39 18.64 9.06
CA ARG A 44 -16.41 19.29 9.93
C ARG A 44 -15.81 20.55 9.32
N PHE A 45 -15.58 20.58 8.02
CA PHE A 45 -14.75 21.61 7.39
C PHE A 45 -15.40 22.33 6.22
N LEU A 46 -16.41 21.76 5.54
CA LEU A 46 -16.90 22.29 4.28
C LEU A 46 -17.41 23.74 4.40
N ALA A 47 -18.15 24.04 5.46
CA ALA A 47 -18.72 25.37 5.69
C ALA A 47 -17.74 26.34 6.36
N THR A 48 -16.72 25.84 7.09
CA THR A 48 -15.83 26.67 7.91
C THR A 48 -14.45 26.87 7.31
N ASP A 49 -13.91 25.82 6.65
CA ASP A 49 -12.56 25.83 6.07
C ASP A 49 -12.51 24.93 4.83
N LEU A 50 -12.99 25.48 3.71
CA LEU A 50 -13.02 24.77 2.42
C LEU A 50 -11.62 24.32 1.97
N ARG A 51 -10.58 25.12 2.26
CA ARG A 51 -9.20 24.79 1.89
C ARG A 51 -8.73 23.52 2.61
N ARG A 52 -9.00 23.46 3.91
CA ARG A 52 -8.66 22.29 4.73
C ARG A 52 -9.47 21.06 4.35
N PHE A 53 -10.75 21.24 4.03
CA PHE A 53 -11.60 20.18 3.50
C PHE A 53 -10.99 19.57 2.25
N LEU A 54 -10.64 20.39 1.25
CA LEU A 54 -10.06 19.94 -0.01
C LEU A 54 -8.69 19.29 0.18
N ALA A 55 -7.84 19.86 1.04
CA ALA A 55 -6.52 19.31 1.33
C ALA A 55 -6.60 17.88 1.94
N LEU A 56 -7.47 17.69 2.94
CA LEU A 56 -7.67 16.39 3.57
C LEU A 56 -8.28 15.38 2.61
N LEU A 57 -9.25 15.81 1.81
CA LEU A 57 -9.87 14.96 0.80
C LEU A 57 -8.83 14.50 -0.24
N SER A 58 -8.00 15.41 -0.75
CA SER A 58 -6.91 15.08 -1.67
C SER A 58 -5.94 14.08 -1.06
N GLN A 59 -5.53 14.27 0.20
CA GLN A 59 -4.64 13.32 0.89
C GLN A 59 -5.23 11.92 0.98
N HIS A 60 -6.52 11.78 1.28
CA HIS A 60 -7.20 10.48 1.29
C HIS A 60 -7.19 9.82 -0.09
N LEU A 61 -7.49 10.60 -1.13
CA LEU A 61 -7.51 10.12 -2.51
C LEU A 61 -6.12 9.72 -2.99
N GLU A 62 -5.09 10.52 -2.71
CA GLU A 62 -3.69 10.22 -3.03
C GLU A 62 -3.21 8.95 -2.32
N GLY A 63 -3.52 8.81 -1.01
CA GLY A 63 -3.19 7.60 -0.27
C GLY A 63 -3.84 6.35 -0.88
N TYR A 64 -5.11 6.42 -1.26
CA TYR A 64 -5.83 5.33 -1.91
C TYR A 64 -5.25 4.99 -3.29
N SER A 65 -5.12 5.98 -4.18
CA SER A 65 -4.61 5.77 -5.54
C SER A 65 -3.18 5.25 -5.53
N GLY A 66 -2.33 5.75 -4.63
CA GLY A 66 -0.96 5.27 -4.47
C GLY A 66 -0.88 3.81 -4.01
N ARG A 67 -1.74 3.37 -3.07
CA ARG A 67 -1.81 1.95 -2.64
C ARG A 67 -2.30 1.04 -3.76
N ARG A 68 -3.31 1.48 -4.52
CA ARG A 68 -3.82 0.76 -5.68
C ARG A 68 -2.73 0.59 -6.73
N PHE A 69 -2.06 1.67 -7.08
CA PHE A 69 -0.95 1.66 -8.04
C PHE A 69 0.16 0.69 -7.63
N GLN A 70 0.57 0.68 -6.35
CA GLN A 70 1.59 -0.25 -5.86
C GLN A 70 1.16 -1.72 -6.02
N ALA A 71 -0.11 -2.04 -5.76
CA ALA A 71 -0.62 -3.39 -5.93
C ALA A 71 -0.63 -3.82 -7.41
N ASP A 72 -0.98 -2.90 -8.32
CA ASP A 72 -0.96 -3.14 -9.76
C ASP A 72 0.48 -3.31 -10.27
N GLN A 73 1.41 -2.43 -9.84
CA GLN A 73 2.84 -2.53 -10.16
C GLN A 73 3.50 -3.82 -9.63
N LEU A 74 3.07 -4.30 -8.47
CA LEU A 74 3.54 -5.59 -7.96
C LEU A 74 3.17 -6.71 -8.93
N GLN A 75 1.96 -6.73 -9.43
CA GLN A 75 1.51 -7.74 -10.38
C GLN A 75 2.24 -7.64 -11.73
N GLU A 76 2.39 -6.43 -12.26
CA GLU A 76 3.03 -6.20 -13.56
C GLU A 76 4.52 -6.54 -13.55
N ARG A 77 5.25 -6.09 -12.53
CA ARG A 77 6.71 -6.21 -12.49
C ARG A 77 7.21 -7.52 -11.90
N PHE A 78 6.40 -8.19 -11.09
CA PHE A 78 6.82 -9.38 -10.34
C PHE A 78 5.94 -10.61 -10.60
N SER A 79 5.24 -10.64 -11.75
CA SER A 79 4.40 -11.78 -12.16
C SER A 79 5.13 -13.13 -12.11
N ASP A 80 6.41 -13.15 -12.51
CA ASP A 80 7.23 -14.38 -12.53
C ASP A 80 7.64 -14.87 -11.13
N TRP A 81 7.43 -14.05 -10.11
CA TRP A 81 7.87 -14.30 -8.75
C TRP A 81 6.70 -14.50 -7.79
N ILE A 82 5.50 -14.09 -8.17
CA ILE A 82 4.30 -14.19 -7.35
C ILE A 82 3.33 -15.23 -7.91
N GLN A 83 2.54 -15.83 -7.02
CA GLN A 83 1.50 -16.79 -7.38
C GLN A 83 0.21 -16.05 -7.74
N GLY A 84 -0.07 -15.91 -9.02
CA GLY A 84 -1.29 -15.27 -9.51
C GLY A 84 -1.39 -13.79 -9.13
N ALA A 85 -2.60 -13.24 -9.13
CA ALA A 85 -2.83 -11.86 -8.78
C ALA A 85 -2.76 -11.64 -7.25
N PRO A 86 -2.15 -10.53 -6.79
CA PRO A 86 -2.17 -10.17 -5.39
C PRO A 86 -3.61 -9.95 -4.89
N GLN A 87 -3.93 -10.53 -3.73
CA GLN A 87 -5.23 -10.34 -3.08
C GLN A 87 -5.25 -8.98 -2.39
N ARG A 88 -6.25 -8.16 -2.71
CA ARG A 88 -6.47 -6.86 -2.10
C ARG A 88 -7.95 -6.65 -1.78
N ASN A 89 -8.23 -5.85 -0.76
CA ASN A 89 -9.60 -5.38 -0.51
C ASN A 89 -9.90 -4.09 -1.31
N SER A 90 -11.16 -3.67 -1.35
CA SER A 90 -11.60 -2.49 -2.09
C SER A 90 -10.93 -1.18 -1.64
N LEU A 91 -10.54 -1.07 -0.37
CA LEU A 91 -9.82 0.09 0.18
C LEU A 91 -8.33 0.08 -0.17
N CYS A 92 -7.81 -1.02 -0.73
CA CYS A 92 -6.37 -1.25 -0.93
C CYS A 92 -5.54 -1.02 0.35
N ASN A 93 -6.12 -1.26 1.53
CA ASN A 93 -5.43 -1.13 2.81
C ASN A 93 -4.92 -2.47 3.36
N LEU A 94 -5.19 -3.55 2.65
CA LEU A 94 -4.66 -4.89 2.88
C LEU A 94 -4.24 -5.49 1.54
N LEU A 95 -2.98 -5.92 1.46
CA LEU A 95 -2.42 -6.61 0.30
C LEU A 95 -1.80 -7.92 0.77
N LYS A 96 -2.12 -9.02 0.08
CA LYS A 96 -1.56 -10.36 0.37
C LYS A 96 -1.13 -11.02 -0.93
N PHE A 97 0.02 -11.67 -0.91
CA PHE A 97 0.49 -12.47 -2.04
C PHE A 97 1.45 -13.55 -1.57
N SER A 98 1.53 -14.64 -2.35
CA SER A 98 2.55 -15.67 -2.18
C SER A 98 3.65 -15.44 -3.19
N TYR A 99 4.90 -15.65 -2.81
CA TYR A 99 6.02 -15.45 -3.70
C TYR A 99 7.10 -16.52 -3.53
N SER A 100 7.95 -16.64 -4.53
CA SER A 100 9.09 -17.54 -4.55
C SER A 100 10.41 -16.77 -4.58
N PRO A 101 11.46 -17.25 -3.94
CA PRO A 101 12.80 -16.69 -4.08
C PRO A 101 13.42 -17.00 -5.47
N SER A 102 12.82 -17.89 -6.25
CA SER A 102 13.28 -18.24 -7.59
C SER A 102 12.29 -17.81 -8.66
N ARG A 103 12.78 -17.20 -9.73
CA ARG A 103 11.98 -16.79 -10.88
C ARG A 103 11.35 -18.02 -11.56
N ASN A 104 10.11 -17.87 -12.01
CA ASN A 104 9.36 -18.96 -12.67
C ASN A 104 9.27 -20.26 -11.86
N SER A 105 9.31 -20.17 -10.55
CA SER A 105 9.16 -21.32 -9.67
C SER A 105 7.74 -21.88 -9.71
N ARG A 106 7.62 -23.21 -9.57
CA ARG A 106 6.33 -23.87 -9.37
C ARG A 106 5.87 -23.86 -7.91
N THR A 107 6.74 -23.45 -6.98
CA THR A 107 6.44 -23.38 -5.55
C THR A 107 6.58 -21.96 -5.02
N PHE A 108 5.62 -21.53 -4.21
CA PHE A 108 5.57 -20.20 -3.61
C PHE A 108 5.53 -20.33 -2.08
N PRO A 109 6.68 -20.65 -1.47
CA PRO A 109 6.74 -20.96 -0.04
C PRO A 109 6.56 -19.77 0.88
N LEU A 110 6.76 -18.57 0.37
CA LEU A 110 6.71 -17.33 1.14
C LEU A 110 5.37 -16.63 0.92
N ARG A 111 4.80 -16.11 2.02
CA ARG A 111 3.56 -15.32 2.00
C ARG A 111 3.82 -13.97 2.62
N ALA A 112 3.52 -12.91 1.88
CA ALA A 112 3.57 -11.54 2.37
C ALA A 112 2.17 -11.01 2.66
N ARG A 113 2.06 -10.23 3.74
CA ARG A 113 0.88 -9.47 4.10
C ARG A 113 1.31 -8.05 4.44
N LEU A 114 0.80 -7.09 3.68
CA LEU A 114 1.01 -5.66 3.89
C LEU A 114 -0.27 -5.05 4.43
N LEU A 115 -0.17 -4.27 5.49
CA LEU A 115 -1.28 -3.57 6.10
C LEU A 115 -1.00 -2.07 6.12
N TYR A 116 -1.96 -1.29 5.66
CA TYR A 116 -1.93 0.17 5.61
C TYR A 116 -2.96 0.71 6.60
N ARG A 117 -2.54 0.99 7.84
CA ARG A 117 -3.43 1.48 8.91
C ARG A 117 -3.75 2.96 8.76
N ASP A 118 -2.83 3.74 8.18
CA ASP A 118 -3.03 5.16 7.94
C ASP A 118 -3.64 5.37 6.54
N PRO A 119 -4.91 5.82 6.44
CA PRO A 119 -5.59 6.01 5.17
C PRO A 119 -5.01 7.14 4.33
N LEU A 120 -4.25 8.06 4.93
CA LEU A 120 -3.64 9.21 4.25
C LEU A 120 -2.32 8.86 3.58
N ARG A 121 -1.73 7.69 3.91
CA ARG A 121 -0.44 7.26 3.40
C ARG A 121 -0.56 6.16 2.35
N SER A 122 0.34 6.17 1.40
CA SER A 122 0.50 5.13 0.38
C SER A 122 1.47 4.02 0.78
N LEU A 123 2.28 4.19 1.84
CA LEU A 123 3.22 3.18 2.32
C LEU A 123 2.59 2.27 3.39
N PRO A 124 2.92 0.97 3.40
CA PRO A 124 2.43 0.06 4.42
C PRO A 124 2.99 0.43 5.80
N THR A 125 2.13 0.33 6.82
CA THR A 125 2.50 0.53 8.23
C THR A 125 2.97 -0.76 8.89
N GLU A 126 2.62 -1.90 8.31
CA GLU A 126 3.00 -3.22 8.83
C GLU A 126 3.21 -4.17 7.65
N VAL A 127 4.34 -4.86 7.66
CA VAL A 127 4.67 -5.92 6.71
C VAL A 127 4.94 -7.20 7.50
N THR A 128 4.23 -8.27 7.15
CA THR A 128 4.43 -9.59 7.74
C THR A 128 4.79 -10.56 6.63
N VAL A 129 5.89 -11.28 6.80
CA VAL A 129 6.27 -12.38 5.91
C VAL A 129 6.22 -13.67 6.70
N SER A 130 5.63 -14.71 6.12
CA SER A 130 5.59 -16.06 6.66
C SER A 130 6.07 -17.05 5.62
N CYS A 131 6.63 -18.15 6.11
CA CYS A 131 7.16 -19.22 5.29
C CYS A 131 6.33 -20.50 5.49
N SER A 132 6.20 -21.35 4.47
CA SER A 132 5.61 -22.67 4.63
C SER A 132 6.53 -23.54 5.50
N ARG A 133 5.91 -24.40 6.34
CA ARG A 133 6.63 -25.27 7.27
C ARG A 133 7.63 -26.20 6.57
N GLU A 134 7.26 -26.73 5.42
CA GLU A 134 8.13 -27.59 4.61
C GLU A 134 9.39 -26.87 4.14
N TRP A 135 9.24 -25.62 3.73
CA TRP A 135 10.36 -24.82 3.25
C TRP A 135 11.26 -24.36 4.39
N ALA A 136 10.70 -23.98 5.54
CA ALA A 136 11.44 -23.66 6.74
C ALA A 136 12.33 -24.86 7.19
N LEU A 137 11.82 -26.09 7.11
CA LEU A 137 12.58 -27.30 7.41
C LEU A 137 13.71 -27.57 6.39
N ARG A 138 13.52 -27.22 5.13
CA ARG A 138 14.56 -27.34 4.09
C ARG A 138 15.69 -26.35 4.31
N ILE A 139 15.37 -25.09 4.64
CA ILE A 139 16.38 -24.06 4.92
C ILE A 139 17.13 -24.35 6.22
N GLY A 140 16.44 -24.81 7.26
CA GLY A 140 17.07 -25.18 8.53
C GLY A 140 18.12 -26.29 8.42
N LYS A 141 18.14 -27.04 7.30
CA LYS A 141 19.21 -27.98 6.96
C LYS A 141 20.42 -27.33 6.27
N PHE A 142 20.31 -26.08 5.81
CA PHE A 142 21.35 -25.39 5.02
C PHE A 142 22.05 -24.25 5.76
N GLY A 143 21.70 -23.90 6.99
CA GLY A 143 22.44 -22.89 7.74
C GLY A 143 21.67 -22.24 8.88
N LYS A 144 22.42 -21.91 9.92
CA LYS A 144 21.95 -21.28 11.17
C LYS A 144 21.55 -19.80 11.04
N ASP A 145 21.47 -19.26 9.81
CA ASP A 145 21.31 -17.82 9.57
C ASP A 145 19.87 -17.36 9.28
N VAL A 146 18.87 -18.20 9.55
CA VAL A 146 17.45 -17.87 9.27
C VAL A 146 16.75 -17.17 10.45
N GLU A 147 17.46 -16.85 11.53
CA GLU A 147 16.91 -16.08 12.67
C GLU A 147 16.51 -14.63 12.31
N GLY A 148 16.95 -14.12 11.16
CA GLY A 148 16.62 -12.78 10.66
C GLY A 148 15.25 -12.63 9.96
N LEU A 149 14.51 -13.73 9.68
CA LEU A 149 13.21 -13.71 8.97
C LEU A 149 12.00 -13.67 9.90
N GLU A 150 12.21 -13.78 11.21
CA GLU A 150 11.16 -13.61 12.18
C GLU A 150 10.94 -12.13 12.51
N ARG A 151 9.82 -11.59 12.04
CA ARG A 151 9.22 -10.32 12.45
C ARG A 151 10.07 -9.07 12.19
N VAL A 152 10.07 -8.56 11.00
CA VAL A 152 10.14 -7.10 10.81
C VAL A 152 8.83 -6.50 11.33
N ARG A 153 8.66 -6.51 12.65
CA ARG A 153 7.72 -5.65 13.36
C ARG A 153 8.38 -4.28 13.44
N GLY A 154 8.21 -3.48 12.40
CA GLY A 154 8.47 -2.06 12.47
C GLY A 154 7.55 -1.41 13.50
N ARG A 155 7.96 -1.45 14.78
CA ARG A 155 7.37 -0.66 15.85
C ARG A 155 7.97 0.74 15.71
N GLU A 156 7.35 1.60 14.93
CA GLU A 156 7.68 3.02 14.92
C GLU A 156 7.40 3.61 16.32
N ARG A 157 8.45 3.72 17.13
CA ARG A 157 8.54 4.76 18.17
C ARG A 157 9.33 5.93 17.58
N GLY A 158 8.62 7.01 17.30
CA GLY A 158 9.14 8.37 17.34
C GLY A 158 10.14 8.77 16.25
N GLN A 159 9.73 9.77 15.50
CA GLN A 159 10.49 10.69 14.65
C GLN A 159 10.99 10.13 13.31
N GLY A 160 10.17 10.44 12.31
CA GLY A 160 10.46 10.92 10.98
C GLY A 160 11.76 10.54 10.31
N ARG A 161 11.73 9.51 9.54
CA ARG A 161 12.19 9.46 8.14
C ARG A 161 11.48 8.26 7.56
N GLY A 162 10.51 8.50 6.68
CA GLY A 162 9.90 7.44 5.91
C GLY A 162 11.01 6.66 5.21
N LEU A 163 11.06 5.38 5.44
CA LEU A 163 11.87 4.46 4.64
C LEU A 163 11.52 4.75 3.18
N GLU A 164 12.46 5.30 2.45
CA GLU A 164 12.26 5.61 1.06
C GLU A 164 11.82 4.33 0.33
N LYS A 165 10.85 4.47 -0.55
CA LYS A 165 10.25 3.43 -1.38
C LYS A 165 11.24 2.44 -1.99
N ARG A 166 12.49 2.85 -2.16
CA ARG A 166 13.61 2.03 -2.63
C ARG A 166 14.12 1.05 -1.57
N GLU A 167 13.89 1.29 -0.29
CA GLU A 167 14.43 0.45 0.78
C GLU A 167 13.57 -0.78 1.05
N TRP A 168 12.24 -0.69 1.05
CA TRP A 168 11.44 -1.90 1.21
C TRP A 168 11.51 -2.81 -0.03
N LEU A 169 11.59 -2.24 -1.25
CA LEU A 169 11.91 -3.00 -2.46
C LEU A 169 13.34 -3.57 -2.45
N ARG A 170 14.29 -2.84 -1.83
CA ARG A 170 15.65 -3.36 -1.60
C ARG A 170 15.71 -4.41 -0.51
N GLU A 171 14.85 -4.34 0.50
CA GLU A 171 14.80 -5.36 1.57
C GLU A 171 14.08 -6.62 1.12
N LEU A 172 13.02 -6.51 0.33
CA LEU A 172 12.50 -7.64 -0.44
C LEU A 172 13.57 -8.22 -1.38
N GLY A 173 14.40 -7.35 -2.00
CA GLY A 173 15.49 -7.75 -2.91
C GLY A 173 16.80 -8.15 -2.23
N ARG A 174 17.10 -7.75 -0.99
CA ARG A 174 18.31 -8.17 -0.25
C ARG A 174 18.21 -9.57 0.32
N GLY A 175 17.03 -9.98 0.74
CA GLY A 175 16.78 -11.40 1.04
C GLY A 175 17.01 -12.32 -0.16
N TRP A 176 17.16 -11.75 -1.35
CA TRP A 176 17.34 -12.43 -2.62
C TRP A 176 18.78 -12.60 -3.07
N LYS A 177 19.70 -11.74 -2.63
CA LYS A 177 21.11 -11.79 -3.06
C LYS A 177 21.98 -12.70 -2.20
N SER A 178 21.54 -13.08 -1.00
CA SER A 178 22.31 -13.96 -0.12
C SER A 178 22.06 -15.47 -0.34
N GLY A 179 21.29 -15.84 -1.36
CA GLY A 179 21.00 -17.24 -1.70
C GLY A 179 21.70 -17.79 -2.94
N ASN A 180 22.55 -17.02 -3.62
CA ASN A 180 23.34 -17.48 -4.79
C ASN A 180 24.80 -17.08 -4.59
N GLY A 181 25.51 -17.85 -3.81
CA GLY A 181 26.95 -17.97 -3.71
C GLY A 181 27.32 -19.41 -3.46
#